data_a7a8371ba27ad2f4affc3c3a3d2367c8
#
_entry.id   a7a8371ba27ad2f4affc3c3a3d2367c8
#
_cell.length_a   1.000
_cell.length_b   1.000
_cell.length_c   1.000
_cell.angle_alpha   90.00
_cell.angle_beta   90.00
_cell.angle_gamma   90.00
#
_symmetry.space_group_name_H-M   'P 1'
#
loop_
_entity.id
_entity.type
_entity.pdbx_description
1 polymer ?
#
loop_
_entity_poly.entity_id
_entity_poly.type
_entity_poly.pdbx_seq_one_letter_code
_entity_poly.pdbx_strand_id
1 'polypeptide(L)'
;GLKQYDVMASALGARKQPLILSTSTAGYENDGIYDELMKRSTAFLKGRGKGDTEKRLLPFLFIIDDVEKWDTREELEKSNPNLGVSVSWEYYEDKIAVAKKSLAAKAEFLTKFCNIKQNSSIAWLDYVDVERAAGQHFTLEDFRGCYCVAGIDLSRTTDLTATSLIIEKDGKNYVITKFFMPRERFKVAINEENVPYNIFEQQGFLKISGEHQVDYKDVFNWFIELVKVYKIKPLKVGYDRYCAGYLVQEMKEAGFHMDDVYQGTNLTPVLHTFEGDLKDGAYCLGENNLLRAHLLNVAVDININDSRMKPVKLEKRAHIDGAVSIFDALAVKMKFHKEIGRQLTNAA
;
A
#
# COMPACT_ATOMS: atom_id res chain seq x y z
N GLY A 1 19.65 5.53 -5.39
CA GLY A 1 19.45 5.94 -4.01
C GLY A 1 20.30 5.20 -3.00
N LEU A 2 19.83 4.15 -2.34
CA LEU A 2 20.50 3.44 -1.25
C LEU A 2 21.89 2.93 -1.64
N LYS A 3 22.04 2.25 -2.77
CA LYS A 3 23.35 1.76 -3.24
C LYS A 3 24.39 2.87 -3.43
N GLN A 4 23.98 4.04 -3.91
CA GLN A 4 24.88 5.19 -4.09
C GLN A 4 25.30 5.78 -2.74
N TYR A 5 24.38 5.86 -1.78
CA TYR A 5 24.69 6.30 -0.43
C TYR A 5 25.68 5.35 0.26
N ASP A 6 25.48 4.05 0.16
CA ASP A 6 26.37 3.04 0.74
C ASP A 6 27.78 3.11 0.15
N VAL A 7 27.88 3.33 -1.17
CA VAL A 7 29.18 3.54 -1.84
C VAL A 7 29.87 4.80 -1.30
N MET A 8 29.14 5.92 -1.17
CA MET A 8 29.71 7.15 -0.60
C MET A 8 30.09 6.97 0.87
N ALA A 9 29.24 6.29 1.65
CA ALA A 9 29.50 6.00 3.05
C ALA A 9 30.74 5.11 3.22
N SER A 10 30.93 4.11 2.38
CA SER A 10 32.10 3.24 2.40
C SER A 10 33.42 3.97 2.12
N ALA A 11 33.39 5.02 1.30
CA ALA A 11 34.56 5.85 0.98
C ALA A 11 35.07 6.70 2.15
N LEU A 12 34.27 6.85 3.21
CA LEU A 12 34.64 7.63 4.40
C LEU A 12 35.81 7.02 5.19
N GLY A 13 36.04 5.72 5.08
CA GLY A 13 37.11 5.02 5.77
C GLY A 13 38.52 5.55 5.50
N ALA A 14 38.73 6.23 4.37
CA ALA A 14 40.00 6.85 4.01
C ALA A 14 40.25 8.23 4.65
N ARG A 15 39.28 8.77 5.40
CA ARG A 15 39.36 10.11 6.02
C ARG A 15 39.54 10.06 7.52
N LYS A 16 40.40 10.95 8.07
CA LYS A 16 40.59 11.05 9.53
C LYS A 16 39.36 11.67 10.23
N GLN A 17 38.67 12.60 9.58
CA GLN A 17 37.45 13.26 10.06
C GLN A 17 36.40 13.23 8.93
N PRO A 18 35.74 12.09 8.72
CA PRO A 18 34.72 11.99 7.71
C PRO A 18 33.44 12.68 8.15
N LEU A 19 32.78 13.36 7.22
CA LEU A 19 31.46 13.97 7.41
C LEU A 19 30.60 13.68 6.19
N ILE A 20 29.39 13.19 6.41
CA ILE A 20 28.31 13.23 5.44
C ILE A 20 27.25 14.16 5.99
N LEU A 21 26.90 15.18 5.24
CA LEU A 21 25.77 16.04 5.50
C LEU A 21 24.69 15.71 4.46
N SER A 22 23.58 15.13 4.91
CA SER A 22 22.43 14.83 4.07
C SER A 22 21.33 15.84 4.35
N THR A 23 20.90 16.58 3.33
CA THR A 23 19.76 17.49 3.38
C THR A 23 18.71 16.99 2.40
N SER A 24 17.46 16.89 2.84
CA SER A 24 16.36 16.43 2.01
C SER A 24 15.04 16.97 2.52
N THR A 25 14.05 16.99 1.64
CA THR A 25 12.63 17.12 2.00
C THR A 25 11.95 15.77 1.79
N ALA A 26 10.77 15.59 2.35
CA ALA A 26 9.92 14.45 2.05
C ALA A 26 9.65 14.37 0.53
N GLY A 27 9.49 13.18 0.03
CA GLY A 27 9.26 12.90 -1.38
C GLY A 27 8.04 12.00 -1.59
N TYR A 28 7.92 11.49 -2.81
CA TYR A 28 6.84 10.60 -3.22
C TYR A 28 7.30 9.13 -3.36
N GLU A 29 8.62 8.89 -3.35
CA GLU A 29 9.17 7.53 -3.46
C GLU A 29 9.01 6.78 -2.14
N ASN A 30 8.61 5.51 -2.22
CA ASN A 30 8.52 4.59 -1.09
C ASN A 30 9.77 3.70 -1.02
N ASP A 31 10.13 3.34 0.24
CA ASP A 31 11.25 2.46 0.56
C ASP A 31 12.62 2.92 -0.01
N GLY A 32 12.78 4.24 -0.18
CA GLY A 32 14.01 4.88 -0.61
C GLY A 32 14.97 5.19 0.54
N ILE A 33 16.09 5.84 0.18
CA ILE A 33 17.10 6.28 1.17
C ILE A 33 16.52 7.25 2.21
N TYR A 34 15.57 8.09 1.82
CA TYR A 34 14.88 9.00 2.74
C TYR A 34 14.20 8.22 3.87
N ASP A 35 13.45 7.16 3.54
CA ASP A 35 12.73 6.36 4.52
C ASP A 35 13.67 5.64 5.48
N GLU A 36 14.77 5.08 4.98
CA GLU A 36 15.76 4.42 5.82
C GLU A 36 16.42 5.42 6.79
N LEU A 37 16.81 6.60 6.31
CA LEU A 37 17.40 7.64 7.14
C LEU A 37 16.39 8.20 8.16
N MET A 38 15.12 8.36 7.77
CA MET A 38 14.05 8.77 8.67
C MET A 38 13.79 7.75 9.77
N LYS A 39 13.72 6.46 9.41
CA LYS A 39 13.57 5.35 10.37
C LYS A 39 14.70 5.32 11.39
N ARG A 40 15.96 5.41 10.94
CA ARG A 40 17.13 5.47 11.80
C ARG A 40 17.14 6.71 12.69
N SER A 41 16.86 7.88 12.12
CA SER A 41 16.80 9.15 12.85
C SER A 41 15.71 9.14 13.93
N THR A 42 14.52 8.66 13.59
CA THR A 42 13.41 8.55 14.53
C THR A 42 13.71 7.55 15.64
N ALA A 43 14.32 6.40 15.33
CA ALA A 43 14.73 5.42 16.33
C ALA A 43 15.79 6.01 17.30
N PHE A 44 16.75 6.76 16.77
CA PHE A 44 17.76 7.45 17.56
C PHE A 44 17.13 8.47 18.51
N LEU A 45 16.28 9.37 18.02
CA LEU A 45 15.61 10.39 18.82
C LEU A 45 14.66 9.81 19.87
N LYS A 46 14.01 8.69 19.59
CA LYS A 46 13.16 7.97 20.57
C LYS A 46 13.95 7.13 21.57
N GLY A 47 15.29 7.20 21.57
CA GLY A 47 16.16 6.45 22.46
C GLY A 47 16.11 4.93 22.27
N ARG A 48 15.56 4.44 21.16
CA ARG A 48 15.52 3.01 20.81
C ARG A 48 16.82 2.51 20.18
N GLY A 49 17.65 3.43 19.70
CA GLY A 49 18.99 3.16 19.17
C GLY A 49 20.08 3.14 20.25
N LYS A 50 19.84 2.51 21.41
CA LYS A 50 20.81 2.43 22.53
C LYS A 50 21.99 1.48 22.26
N GLY A 51 22.42 1.34 21.01
CA GLY A 51 23.64 0.65 20.64
C GLY A 51 24.74 1.63 20.28
N ASP A 52 25.98 1.22 20.43
CA ASP A 52 27.18 2.02 20.11
C ASP A 52 27.30 2.45 18.62
N THR A 53 26.47 1.90 17.75
CA THR A 53 26.54 2.05 16.29
C THR A 53 26.08 3.42 15.77
N GLU A 54 25.24 4.14 16.52
CA GLU A 54 24.66 5.42 16.06
C GLU A 54 25.25 6.66 16.77
N LYS A 55 26.37 6.53 17.50
CA LYS A 55 27.02 7.63 18.22
C LYS A 55 27.46 8.82 17.34
N ARG A 56 27.52 8.62 16.03
CA ARG A 56 27.94 9.64 15.07
C ARG A 56 26.78 10.17 14.20
N LEU A 57 25.53 9.79 14.51
CA LEU A 57 24.34 10.29 13.84
C LEU A 57 23.83 11.53 14.58
N LEU A 58 23.63 12.61 13.85
CA LEU A 58 23.03 13.86 14.36
C LEU A 58 21.85 14.24 13.50
N PRO A 59 20.62 13.76 13.80
CA PRO A 59 19.43 14.07 13.01
C PRO A 59 18.81 15.40 13.46
N PHE A 60 18.41 16.19 12.47
CA PHE A 60 17.52 17.33 12.60
C PHE A 60 16.29 17.07 11.74
N LEU A 61 15.13 16.88 12.36
CA LEU A 61 13.87 16.60 11.68
C LEU A 61 12.94 17.80 11.84
N PHE A 62 12.74 18.54 10.76
CA PHE A 62 11.82 19.67 10.71
C PHE A 62 10.52 19.20 10.04
N ILE A 63 9.58 18.72 10.85
CA ILE A 63 8.33 18.08 10.44
C ILE A 63 7.21 18.65 11.30
N ILE A 64 5.99 18.77 10.77
CA ILE A 64 4.81 19.10 11.58
C ILE A 64 4.46 17.90 12.49
N ASP A 65 3.90 18.18 13.66
CA ASP A 65 3.50 17.15 14.63
C ASP A 65 2.07 16.66 14.38
N ASP A 66 1.17 17.54 13.96
CA ASP A 66 -0.25 17.26 13.76
C ASP A 66 -0.63 17.53 12.30
N VAL A 67 -0.84 16.44 11.55
CA VAL A 67 -1.21 16.51 10.12
C VAL A 67 -2.57 17.16 9.90
N GLU A 68 -3.50 17.05 10.85
CA GLU A 68 -4.82 17.68 10.73
C GLU A 68 -4.74 19.21 10.83
N LYS A 69 -3.66 19.73 11.42
CA LYS A 69 -3.36 21.18 11.53
C LYS A 69 -2.30 21.66 10.54
N TRP A 70 -2.17 20.95 9.41
CA TRP A 70 -1.13 21.22 8.40
C TRP A 70 -1.12 22.67 7.87
N ASP A 71 -2.22 23.40 7.98
CA ASP A 71 -2.43 24.75 7.48
C ASP A 71 -2.31 25.82 8.58
N THR A 72 -1.89 25.44 9.79
CA THR A 72 -1.70 26.38 10.89
C THR A 72 -0.26 26.90 10.96
N ARG A 73 -0.11 28.16 11.36
CA ARG A 73 1.20 28.80 11.52
C ARG A 73 2.06 28.04 12.55
N GLU A 74 1.46 27.63 13.66
CA GLU A 74 2.12 26.92 14.75
C GLU A 74 2.81 25.63 14.27
N GLU A 75 2.10 24.81 13.47
CA GLU A 75 2.67 23.59 12.91
C GLU A 75 3.73 23.89 11.85
N LEU A 76 3.48 24.88 10.99
CA LEU A 76 4.41 25.22 9.92
C LEU A 76 5.72 25.86 10.43
N GLU A 77 5.73 26.53 11.58
CA GLU A 77 6.96 27.01 12.24
C GLU A 77 7.86 25.85 12.69
N LYS A 78 7.29 24.67 13.04
CA LYS A 78 8.08 23.48 13.39
C LYS A 78 8.80 22.88 12.18
N SER A 79 8.15 22.85 11.03
CA SER A 79 8.74 22.32 9.79
C SER A 79 9.59 23.35 9.04
N ASN A 80 9.40 24.64 9.31
CA ASN A 80 10.07 25.74 8.61
C ASN A 80 10.62 26.77 9.59
N PRO A 81 11.80 26.55 10.17
CA PRO A 81 12.37 27.41 11.20
C PRO A 81 12.68 28.84 10.72
N ASN A 82 12.72 29.07 9.40
CA ASN A 82 12.92 30.38 8.79
C ASN A 82 11.60 31.11 8.42
N LEU A 83 10.45 30.55 8.81
CA LEU A 83 9.16 31.19 8.60
C LEU A 83 9.08 32.54 9.36
N GLY A 84 8.75 33.59 8.66
CA GLY A 84 8.75 34.94 9.19
C GLY A 84 10.12 35.62 9.20
N VAL A 85 11.20 34.95 8.80
CA VAL A 85 12.55 35.53 8.68
C VAL A 85 12.95 35.65 7.21
N SER A 86 13.13 34.58 6.50
CA SER A 86 13.48 34.57 5.08
C SER A 86 12.29 34.35 4.16
N VAL A 87 11.20 33.78 4.67
CA VAL A 87 9.95 33.51 3.94
C VAL A 87 8.79 34.11 4.73
N SER A 88 7.96 34.95 4.09
CA SER A 88 6.83 35.62 4.76
C SER A 88 5.67 34.63 5.00
N TRP A 89 4.85 34.94 6.01
CA TRP A 89 3.63 34.18 6.27
C TRP A 89 2.61 34.33 5.12
N GLU A 90 2.49 35.48 4.49
CA GLU A 90 1.60 35.71 3.34
C GLU A 90 1.87 34.73 2.19
N TYR A 91 3.14 34.43 1.92
CA TYR A 91 3.50 33.43 0.93
C TYR A 91 2.93 32.04 1.27
N TYR A 92 2.95 31.65 2.55
CA TYR A 92 2.37 30.38 3.00
C TYR A 92 0.84 30.40 2.92
N GLU A 93 0.18 31.51 3.28
CA GLU A 93 -1.27 31.66 3.16
C GLU A 93 -1.75 31.47 1.72
N ASP A 94 -1.05 32.04 0.75
CA ASP A 94 -1.34 31.85 -0.66
C ASP A 94 -1.22 30.36 -1.07
N LYS A 95 -0.15 29.69 -0.64
CA LYS A 95 0.05 28.26 -0.92
C LYS A 95 -1.00 27.37 -0.25
N ILE A 96 -1.38 27.68 0.99
CA ILE A 96 -2.45 27.01 1.73
C ILE A 96 -3.79 27.17 0.99
N ALA A 97 -4.09 28.39 0.52
CA ALA A 97 -5.33 28.65 -0.22
C ALA A 97 -5.44 27.83 -1.51
N VAL A 98 -4.32 27.60 -2.20
CA VAL A 98 -4.25 26.74 -3.38
C VAL A 98 -4.38 25.25 -2.97
N ALA A 99 -3.68 24.83 -1.92
CA ALA A 99 -3.69 23.45 -1.43
C ALA A 99 -5.09 23.02 -0.94
N LYS A 100 -5.87 23.92 -0.37
CA LYS A 100 -7.28 23.65 0.03
C LYS A 100 -8.23 23.37 -1.13
N LYS A 101 -7.86 23.76 -2.35
CA LYS A 101 -8.71 23.62 -3.54
C LYS A 101 -8.39 22.37 -4.38
N SER A 102 -7.26 21.72 -4.16
CA SER A 102 -6.79 20.61 -4.99
C SER A 102 -6.01 19.59 -4.15
N LEU A 103 -6.38 18.33 -4.25
CA LEU A 103 -5.67 17.23 -3.57
C LEU A 103 -4.19 17.16 -4.02
N ALA A 104 -3.92 17.36 -5.30
CA ALA A 104 -2.55 17.39 -5.82
C ALA A 104 -1.73 18.55 -5.22
N ALA A 105 -2.32 19.74 -5.13
CA ALA A 105 -1.66 20.88 -4.51
C ALA A 105 -1.48 20.69 -3.00
N LYS A 106 -2.43 20.04 -2.32
CA LYS A 106 -2.31 19.66 -0.90
C LYS A 106 -1.18 18.66 -0.71
N ALA A 107 -1.09 17.62 -1.52
CA ALA A 107 -0.01 16.64 -1.47
C ALA A 107 1.37 17.28 -1.68
N GLU A 108 1.47 18.21 -2.65
CA GLU A 108 2.70 18.97 -2.88
C GLU A 108 3.06 19.86 -1.67
N PHE A 109 2.07 20.55 -1.07
CA PHE A 109 2.26 21.38 0.11
C PHE A 109 2.74 20.54 1.31
N LEU A 110 2.05 19.43 1.61
CA LEU A 110 2.43 18.53 2.69
C LEU A 110 3.85 17.99 2.51
N THR A 111 4.23 17.64 1.29
CA THR A 111 5.57 17.14 0.99
C THR A 111 6.64 18.23 1.15
N LYS A 112 6.46 19.40 0.54
CA LYS A 112 7.50 20.43 0.45
C LYS A 112 7.59 21.35 1.65
N PHE A 113 6.44 21.64 2.29
CA PHE A 113 6.38 22.63 3.38
C PHE A 113 6.17 22.01 4.76
N CYS A 114 5.52 20.84 4.82
CA CYS A 114 5.30 20.15 6.09
C CYS A 114 6.27 18.99 6.32
N ASN A 115 7.06 18.61 5.31
CA ASN A 115 7.92 17.43 5.30
C ASN A 115 7.18 16.11 5.61
N ILE A 116 5.91 16.06 5.27
CA ILE A 116 5.08 14.86 5.36
C ILE A 116 5.15 14.11 4.04
N LYS A 117 5.62 12.88 4.09
CA LYS A 117 5.67 12.02 2.92
C LYS A 117 4.28 11.83 2.33
N GLN A 118 4.19 11.98 1.04
CA GLN A 118 2.99 11.74 0.26
C GLN A 118 3.31 10.79 -0.88
N ASN A 119 2.28 10.22 -1.49
CA ASN A 119 2.41 9.60 -2.79
C ASN A 119 2.62 10.69 -3.86
N SER A 120 2.77 10.27 -5.11
CA SER A 120 2.80 11.22 -6.22
C SER A 120 1.64 12.25 -6.11
N SER A 121 1.84 13.45 -6.66
CA SER A 121 0.81 14.51 -6.73
C SER A 121 -0.49 14.10 -7.44
N ILE A 122 -0.49 12.95 -8.11
CA ILE A 122 -1.65 12.34 -8.78
C ILE A 122 -2.12 11.05 -8.08
N ALA A 123 -1.59 10.72 -6.91
CA ALA A 123 -2.05 9.58 -6.13
C ALA A 123 -3.53 9.73 -5.75
N TRP A 124 -4.25 8.62 -5.80
CA TRP A 124 -5.67 8.59 -5.47
C TRP A 124 -5.90 8.51 -3.96
N LEU A 125 -5.21 7.59 -3.26
CA LEU A 125 -5.38 7.39 -1.81
C LEU A 125 -4.44 8.29 -1.02
N ASP A 126 -4.95 8.81 0.10
CA ASP A 126 -4.13 9.57 1.04
C ASP A 126 -3.18 8.61 1.78
N TYR A 127 -1.91 8.99 1.84
CA TYR A 127 -0.88 8.21 2.54
C TYR A 127 -1.24 7.99 4.02
N VAL A 128 -1.77 9.02 4.70
CA VAL A 128 -2.11 8.95 6.13
C VAL A 128 -3.22 7.94 6.39
N ASP A 129 -4.22 7.85 5.50
CA ASP A 129 -5.33 6.91 5.64
C ASP A 129 -4.87 5.47 5.44
N VAL A 130 -3.99 5.22 4.46
CA VAL A 130 -3.39 3.90 4.23
C VAL A 130 -2.52 3.49 5.41
N GLU A 131 -1.69 4.40 5.95
CA GLU A 131 -0.85 4.12 7.13
C GLU A 131 -1.69 3.83 8.39
N ARG A 132 -2.79 4.54 8.57
CA ARG A 132 -3.73 4.30 9.69
C ARG A 132 -4.33 2.90 9.63
N ALA A 133 -4.64 2.43 8.42
CA ALA A 133 -5.20 1.11 8.17
C ALA A 133 -4.15 -0.01 8.20
N ALA A 134 -2.85 0.31 8.22
CA ALA A 134 -1.75 -0.64 8.24
C ALA A 134 -1.20 -0.88 9.65
N GLY A 135 -0.38 -1.91 9.82
CA GLY A 135 0.41 -2.15 11.04
C GLY A 135 -0.30 -2.92 12.14
N GLN A 136 -1.56 -3.32 11.98
CA GLN A 136 -2.22 -4.22 12.93
C GLN A 136 -1.72 -5.65 12.72
N HIS A 137 -1.34 -6.30 13.82
CA HIS A 137 -0.94 -7.71 13.75
C HIS A 137 -2.17 -8.62 13.81
N PHE A 138 -2.37 -9.41 12.76
CA PHE A 138 -3.34 -10.50 12.71
C PHE A 138 -2.91 -11.56 11.69
N THR A 139 -3.43 -12.77 11.85
CA THR A 139 -3.12 -13.94 11.04
C THR A 139 -4.41 -14.61 10.55
N LEU A 140 -4.31 -15.58 9.65
CA LEU A 140 -5.47 -16.38 9.22
C LEU A 140 -6.14 -17.13 10.37
N GLU A 141 -5.41 -17.49 11.43
CA GLU A 141 -5.96 -18.16 12.61
C GLU A 141 -6.98 -17.31 13.37
N ASP A 142 -6.79 -15.98 13.40
CA ASP A 142 -7.70 -15.06 14.09
C ASP A 142 -9.08 -14.98 13.44
N PHE A 143 -9.18 -15.48 12.20
CA PHE A 143 -10.41 -15.52 11.40
C PHE A 143 -10.93 -16.94 11.15
N ARG A 144 -10.48 -17.89 11.95
CA ARG A 144 -10.91 -19.29 11.83
C ARG A 144 -12.44 -19.42 11.90
N GLY A 145 -13.00 -20.02 10.87
CA GLY A 145 -14.45 -20.24 10.76
C GLY A 145 -15.25 -19.06 10.18
N CYS A 146 -14.62 -17.91 9.97
CA CYS A 146 -15.27 -16.74 9.38
C CYS A 146 -15.63 -16.95 7.91
N TYR A 147 -16.65 -16.20 7.47
CA TYR A 147 -16.94 -16.02 6.05
C TYR A 147 -16.19 -14.82 5.52
N CYS A 148 -15.89 -14.82 4.22
CA CYS A 148 -15.26 -13.70 3.54
C CYS A 148 -15.80 -13.55 2.12
N VAL A 149 -15.44 -12.46 1.48
CA VAL A 149 -15.40 -12.35 0.01
C VAL A 149 -13.95 -12.34 -0.42
N ALA A 150 -13.67 -12.79 -1.64
CA ALA A 150 -12.33 -12.84 -2.17
C ALA A 150 -12.26 -12.17 -3.54
N GLY A 151 -11.06 -11.76 -3.92
CA GLY A 151 -10.76 -11.26 -5.27
C GLY A 151 -9.44 -11.82 -5.77
N ILE A 152 -9.34 -12.01 -7.07
CA ILE A 152 -8.17 -12.57 -7.76
C ILE A 152 -7.81 -11.66 -8.93
N ASP A 153 -6.61 -11.10 -8.90
CA ASP A 153 -5.99 -10.43 -10.04
C ASP A 153 -4.82 -11.28 -10.55
N LEU A 154 -4.98 -11.82 -11.76
CA LEU A 154 -4.01 -12.74 -12.37
C LEU A 154 -3.09 -12.03 -13.35
N SER A 155 -1.81 -12.16 -13.15
CA SER A 155 -0.78 -11.85 -14.14
C SER A 155 -0.12 -13.13 -14.66
N ARG A 156 0.34 -13.10 -15.92
CA ARG A 156 1.05 -14.25 -16.48
C ARG A 156 2.56 -14.18 -16.27
N THR A 157 3.19 -13.04 -16.55
CA THR A 157 4.65 -12.98 -16.70
C THR A 157 5.35 -11.82 -16.00
N THR A 158 4.82 -10.60 -16.05
CA THR A 158 5.53 -9.38 -15.64
C THR A 158 5.03 -8.77 -14.35
N ASP A 159 3.73 -8.76 -14.15
CA ASP A 159 3.10 -8.24 -12.93
C ASP A 159 2.93 -9.37 -11.90
N LEU A 160 2.61 -9.03 -10.66
CA LEU A 160 2.32 -10.02 -9.64
C LEU A 160 0.91 -10.58 -9.83
N THR A 161 0.72 -11.86 -9.50
CA THR A 161 -0.62 -12.37 -9.23
C THR A 161 -0.94 -12.09 -7.78
N ALA A 162 -2.11 -11.53 -7.50
CA ALA A 162 -2.57 -11.21 -6.16
C ALA A 162 -3.94 -11.82 -5.87
N THR A 163 -4.12 -12.27 -4.64
CA THR A 163 -5.41 -12.73 -4.12
C THR A 163 -5.69 -12.04 -2.80
N SER A 164 -6.86 -11.45 -2.66
CA SER A 164 -7.26 -10.75 -1.44
C SER A 164 -8.54 -11.32 -0.85
N LEU A 165 -8.60 -11.38 0.47
CA LEU A 165 -9.81 -11.65 1.26
C LEU A 165 -10.26 -10.37 1.94
N ILE A 166 -11.56 -10.14 2.02
CA ILE A 166 -12.17 -9.14 2.90
C ILE A 166 -13.05 -9.90 3.90
N ILE A 167 -12.71 -9.80 5.17
CA ILE A 167 -13.40 -10.44 6.29
C ILE A 167 -13.99 -9.33 7.16
N GLU A 168 -15.32 -9.36 7.37
CA GLU A 168 -15.98 -8.45 8.30
C GLU A 168 -15.96 -9.03 9.70
N LYS A 169 -15.37 -8.30 10.64
CA LYS A 169 -15.34 -8.68 12.05
C LYS A 169 -15.31 -7.42 12.92
N ASP A 170 -16.11 -7.38 13.98
CA ASP A 170 -16.14 -6.28 14.94
C ASP A 170 -16.30 -4.89 14.30
N GLY A 171 -17.11 -4.79 13.24
CA GLY A 171 -17.37 -3.55 12.51
C GLY A 171 -16.21 -3.06 11.66
N LYS A 172 -15.19 -3.88 11.41
CA LYS A 172 -14.03 -3.60 10.55
C LYS A 172 -13.93 -4.58 9.38
N ASN A 173 -13.30 -4.14 8.31
CA ASN A 173 -12.95 -4.94 7.15
C ASN A 173 -11.47 -5.33 7.24
N TYR A 174 -11.16 -6.57 7.58
CA TYR A 174 -9.81 -7.09 7.59
C TYR A 174 -9.44 -7.60 6.21
N VAL A 175 -8.31 -7.14 5.69
CA VAL A 175 -7.81 -7.52 4.37
C VAL A 175 -6.59 -8.42 4.53
N ILE A 176 -6.65 -9.60 3.93
CA ILE A 176 -5.52 -10.53 3.85
C ILE A 176 -5.20 -10.75 2.39
N THR A 177 -3.99 -10.37 1.98
CA THR A 177 -3.53 -10.50 0.60
C THR A 177 -2.33 -11.42 0.51
N LYS A 178 -2.39 -12.37 -0.42
CA LYS A 178 -1.30 -13.26 -0.81
C LYS A 178 -0.87 -12.95 -2.24
N PHE A 179 0.44 -12.78 -2.42
CA PHE A 179 1.05 -12.55 -3.72
C PHE A 179 1.75 -13.80 -4.24
N PHE A 180 1.84 -13.90 -5.57
CA PHE A 180 2.55 -14.97 -6.26
C PHE A 180 3.41 -14.37 -7.37
N MET A 181 4.65 -14.87 -7.50
CA MET A 181 5.61 -14.37 -8.49
C MET A 181 6.43 -15.54 -9.05
N PRO A 182 6.69 -15.59 -10.38
CA PRO A 182 7.58 -16.59 -10.95
C PRO A 182 9.01 -16.46 -10.43
N ARG A 183 9.71 -17.58 -10.31
CA ARG A 183 11.10 -17.62 -9.79
C ARG A 183 12.06 -16.75 -10.56
N GLU A 184 12.00 -16.75 -11.89
CA GLU A 184 12.88 -15.90 -12.70
C GLU A 184 12.57 -14.42 -12.50
N ARG A 185 11.29 -14.06 -12.46
CA ARG A 185 10.89 -12.68 -12.19
C ARG A 185 11.37 -12.22 -10.80
N PHE A 186 11.26 -13.09 -9.79
CA PHE A 186 11.74 -12.80 -8.43
C PHE A 186 13.25 -12.48 -8.42
N LYS A 187 14.08 -13.27 -9.13
CA LYS A 187 15.52 -13.02 -9.22
C LYS A 187 15.85 -11.66 -9.86
N VAL A 188 15.09 -11.27 -10.87
CA VAL A 188 15.27 -9.98 -11.57
C VAL A 188 14.78 -8.83 -10.69
N ALA A 189 13.60 -8.96 -10.11
CA ALA A 189 12.94 -7.92 -9.34
C ALA A 189 13.74 -7.48 -8.09
N ILE A 190 14.35 -8.42 -7.37
CA ILE A 190 15.24 -8.10 -6.22
C ILE A 190 16.38 -7.16 -6.63
N ASN A 191 16.88 -7.27 -7.86
CA ASN A 191 18.00 -6.46 -8.32
C ASN A 191 17.58 -5.14 -8.97
N GLU A 192 16.41 -5.10 -9.59
CA GLU A 192 16.01 -3.97 -10.43
C GLU A 192 14.99 -3.02 -9.78
N GLU A 193 14.11 -3.53 -8.89
CA GLU A 193 12.97 -2.76 -8.41
C GLU A 193 13.19 -2.10 -7.04
N ASN A 194 14.31 -2.36 -6.35
CA ASN A 194 14.57 -1.92 -4.97
C ASN A 194 13.46 -2.28 -3.96
N VAL A 195 12.64 -3.30 -4.28
CA VAL A 195 11.58 -3.84 -3.42
C VAL A 195 12.13 -5.07 -2.70
N PRO A 196 11.99 -5.18 -1.38
CA PRO A 196 12.54 -6.29 -0.61
C PRO A 196 11.69 -7.56 -0.70
N TYR A 197 11.50 -8.09 -1.91
CA TYR A 197 10.66 -9.26 -2.16
C TYR A 197 11.08 -10.51 -1.36
N ASN A 198 12.37 -10.65 -1.07
CA ASN A 198 12.89 -11.71 -0.21
C ASN A 198 12.37 -11.63 1.23
N ILE A 199 12.16 -10.43 1.75
CA ILE A 199 11.55 -10.23 3.08
C ILE A 199 10.07 -10.61 3.03
N PHE A 200 9.34 -10.22 2.00
CA PHE A 200 7.91 -10.56 1.85
C PHE A 200 7.68 -12.05 1.63
N GLU A 201 8.62 -12.74 0.99
CA GLU A 201 8.59 -14.20 0.86
C GLU A 201 8.81 -14.88 2.22
N GLN A 202 9.81 -14.44 3.00
CA GLN A 202 10.07 -14.95 4.35
C GLN A 202 8.91 -14.68 5.32
N GLN A 203 8.25 -13.53 5.20
CA GLN A 203 7.08 -13.18 5.99
C GLN A 203 5.80 -13.93 5.55
N GLY A 204 5.85 -14.64 4.44
CA GLY A 204 4.72 -15.39 3.92
C GLY A 204 3.70 -14.58 3.12
N PHE A 205 3.93 -13.30 2.86
CA PHE A 205 3.05 -12.48 2.03
C PHE A 205 3.21 -12.76 0.53
N LEU A 206 4.41 -13.16 0.10
CA LEU A 206 4.72 -13.54 -1.26
C LEU A 206 5.05 -15.04 -1.32
N LYS A 207 4.57 -15.73 -2.36
CA LYS A 207 4.95 -17.11 -2.70
C LYS A 207 5.65 -17.12 -4.06
N ILE A 208 6.83 -17.73 -4.12
CA ILE A 208 7.47 -18.04 -5.39
C ILE A 208 6.72 -19.20 -6.02
N SER A 209 6.18 -19.02 -7.23
CA SER A 209 5.26 -19.93 -7.89
C SER A 209 5.62 -20.09 -9.36
N GLY A 210 5.93 -21.33 -9.75
CA GLY A 210 6.41 -21.64 -11.10
C GLY A 210 7.80 -21.09 -11.40
N GLU A 211 8.31 -21.33 -12.60
CA GLU A 211 9.64 -20.85 -13.03
C GLU A 211 9.53 -19.55 -13.85
N HIS A 212 8.88 -19.60 -15.02
CA HIS A 212 8.71 -18.46 -15.94
C HIS A 212 7.34 -17.80 -15.84
N GLN A 213 6.35 -18.50 -15.35
CA GLN A 213 4.97 -18.05 -15.18
C GLN A 213 4.45 -18.55 -13.83
N VAL A 214 3.49 -17.82 -13.25
CA VAL A 214 2.80 -18.26 -12.03
C VAL A 214 2.07 -19.58 -12.31
N ASP A 215 2.33 -20.60 -11.50
CA ASP A 215 1.52 -21.82 -11.50
C ASP A 215 0.22 -21.55 -10.74
N TYR A 216 -0.88 -21.41 -11.47
CA TYR A 216 -2.16 -21.09 -10.86
C TYR A 216 -2.72 -22.19 -9.94
N LYS A 217 -2.13 -23.41 -9.96
CA LYS A 217 -2.40 -24.42 -8.93
C LYS A 217 -2.01 -23.93 -7.53
N ASP A 218 -1.00 -23.08 -7.42
CA ASP A 218 -0.62 -22.50 -6.14
C ASP A 218 -1.69 -21.53 -5.63
N VAL A 219 -2.32 -20.77 -6.51
CA VAL A 219 -3.48 -19.90 -6.20
C VAL A 219 -4.65 -20.77 -5.74
N PHE A 220 -4.99 -21.81 -6.51
CA PHE A 220 -6.04 -22.78 -6.15
C PHE A 220 -5.78 -23.43 -4.78
N ASN A 221 -4.57 -23.93 -4.57
CA ASN A 221 -4.18 -24.59 -3.33
C ASN A 221 -4.29 -23.66 -2.11
N TRP A 222 -3.99 -22.37 -2.28
CA TRP A 222 -4.18 -21.39 -1.21
C TRP A 222 -5.66 -21.27 -0.82
N PHE A 223 -6.59 -21.22 -1.78
CA PHE A 223 -8.03 -21.21 -1.47
C PHE A 223 -8.48 -22.52 -0.81
N ILE A 224 -7.95 -23.66 -1.22
CA ILE A 224 -8.22 -24.96 -0.57
C ILE A 224 -7.68 -24.96 0.88
N GLU A 225 -6.51 -24.38 1.12
CA GLU A 225 -5.93 -24.23 2.45
C GLU A 225 -6.82 -23.39 3.35
N LEU A 226 -7.31 -22.22 2.86
CA LEU A 226 -8.26 -21.36 3.60
C LEU A 226 -9.46 -22.17 4.10
N VAL A 227 -10.07 -22.98 3.25
CA VAL A 227 -11.26 -23.75 3.61
C VAL A 227 -10.93 -24.94 4.48
N LYS A 228 -9.89 -25.71 4.15
CA LYS A 228 -9.59 -26.99 4.84
C LYS A 228 -8.87 -26.78 6.16
N VAL A 229 -7.90 -25.85 6.21
CA VAL A 229 -7.07 -25.62 7.40
C VAL A 229 -7.71 -24.58 8.29
N TYR A 230 -7.93 -23.38 7.79
CA TYR A 230 -8.42 -22.24 8.58
C TYR A 230 -9.94 -22.19 8.72
N LYS A 231 -10.68 -22.99 7.94
CA LYS A 231 -12.16 -22.98 7.91
C LYS A 231 -12.74 -21.64 7.47
N ILE A 232 -11.93 -20.78 6.84
CA ILE A 232 -12.37 -19.52 6.24
C ILE A 232 -13.09 -19.84 4.94
N LYS A 233 -14.30 -19.34 4.76
CA LYS A 233 -15.18 -19.71 3.65
C LYS A 233 -15.47 -18.52 2.74
N PRO A 234 -14.84 -18.43 1.56
CA PRO A 234 -15.22 -17.43 0.56
C PRO A 234 -16.65 -17.66 0.06
N LEU A 235 -17.54 -16.71 0.28
CA LEU A 235 -18.93 -16.76 -0.18
C LEU A 235 -19.04 -16.44 -1.67
N LYS A 236 -18.20 -15.49 -2.12
CA LYS A 236 -18.05 -15.11 -3.53
C LYS A 236 -16.59 -14.81 -3.81
N VAL A 237 -16.13 -15.10 -5.02
CA VAL A 237 -14.76 -14.81 -5.48
C VAL A 237 -14.87 -14.01 -6.78
N GLY A 238 -14.47 -12.72 -6.72
CA GLY A 238 -14.35 -11.84 -7.87
C GLY A 238 -13.05 -12.12 -8.64
N TYR A 239 -13.10 -12.03 -9.96
CA TYR A 239 -11.92 -12.19 -10.80
C TYR A 239 -12.06 -11.37 -12.10
N ASP A 240 -10.94 -10.91 -12.66
CA ASP A 240 -10.96 -10.27 -13.97
C ASP A 240 -11.48 -11.24 -15.04
N ARG A 241 -12.46 -10.79 -15.84
CA ARG A 241 -13.04 -11.59 -16.92
C ARG A 241 -12.04 -12.13 -17.95
N TYR A 242 -10.86 -11.51 -18.04
CA TYR A 242 -9.76 -11.97 -18.89
C TYR A 242 -8.83 -12.96 -18.21
N CYS A 243 -9.19 -13.39 -17.01
CA CYS A 243 -8.48 -14.36 -16.19
C CYS A 243 -8.40 -15.74 -16.88
N ALA A 244 -7.46 -16.56 -16.46
CA ALA A 244 -7.25 -17.91 -16.97
C ALA A 244 -8.48 -18.81 -16.72
N GLY A 245 -9.22 -19.10 -17.80
CA GLY A 245 -10.48 -19.85 -17.73
C GLY A 245 -10.36 -21.22 -17.05
N TYR A 246 -9.21 -21.89 -17.15
CA TYR A 246 -9.01 -23.20 -16.49
C TYR A 246 -8.94 -23.10 -14.95
N LEU A 247 -8.33 -22.05 -14.39
CA LEU A 247 -8.36 -21.83 -12.94
C LEU A 247 -9.79 -21.58 -12.46
N VAL A 248 -10.54 -20.76 -13.18
CA VAL A 248 -11.94 -20.45 -12.85
C VAL A 248 -12.79 -21.71 -12.88
N GLN A 249 -12.56 -22.59 -13.87
CA GLN A 249 -13.27 -23.85 -13.98
C GLN A 249 -12.93 -24.78 -12.79
N GLU A 250 -11.63 -24.95 -12.47
CA GLU A 250 -11.18 -25.77 -11.35
C GLU A 250 -11.73 -25.26 -10.00
N MET A 251 -11.76 -23.93 -9.81
CA MET A 251 -12.36 -23.31 -8.62
C MET A 251 -13.87 -23.61 -8.52
N LYS A 252 -14.61 -23.51 -9.65
CA LYS A 252 -16.05 -23.85 -9.68
C LYS A 252 -16.31 -25.31 -9.38
N GLU A 253 -15.51 -26.22 -9.93
CA GLU A 253 -15.60 -27.67 -9.67
C GLU A 253 -15.31 -27.99 -8.19
N ALA A 254 -14.45 -27.22 -7.55
CA ALA A 254 -14.18 -27.33 -6.11
C ALA A 254 -15.26 -26.69 -5.23
N GLY A 255 -16.29 -26.06 -5.81
CA GLY A 255 -17.43 -25.48 -5.11
C GLY A 255 -17.31 -24.01 -4.76
N PHE A 256 -16.32 -23.29 -5.30
CA PHE A 256 -16.23 -21.83 -5.14
C PHE A 256 -17.20 -21.10 -6.07
N HIS A 257 -17.86 -20.06 -5.55
CA HIS A 257 -18.76 -19.20 -6.32
C HIS A 257 -17.99 -18.08 -6.99
N MET A 258 -17.57 -18.33 -8.23
CA MET A 258 -16.76 -17.42 -9.04
C MET A 258 -17.66 -16.44 -9.82
N ASP A 259 -17.35 -15.14 -9.78
CA ASP A 259 -18.06 -14.09 -10.51
C ASP A 259 -17.08 -13.16 -11.23
N ASP A 260 -17.32 -12.89 -12.52
CA ASP A 260 -16.43 -12.05 -13.30
C ASP A 260 -16.64 -10.56 -13.01
N VAL A 261 -15.53 -9.85 -12.88
CA VAL A 261 -15.47 -8.41 -12.66
C VAL A 261 -14.88 -7.75 -13.90
N TYR A 262 -15.51 -6.68 -14.37
CA TYR A 262 -14.94 -5.84 -15.41
C TYR A 262 -14.11 -4.73 -14.77
N GLN A 263 -12.79 -4.80 -14.92
CA GLN A 263 -11.81 -3.87 -14.33
C GLN A 263 -11.69 -2.55 -15.12
N GLY A 264 -12.82 -1.94 -15.45
CA GLY A 264 -12.89 -0.66 -16.15
C GLY A 264 -13.56 0.42 -15.31
N THR A 265 -14.23 1.34 -16.00
CA THR A 265 -15.00 2.42 -15.34
C THR A 265 -16.18 1.92 -14.52
N ASN A 266 -16.56 0.64 -14.65
CA ASN A 266 -17.56 -0.01 -13.80
C ASN A 266 -17.13 -0.12 -12.34
N LEU A 267 -15.81 -0.02 -12.07
CA LEU A 267 -15.29 0.01 -10.70
C LEU A 267 -15.50 1.35 -9.98
N THR A 268 -16.02 2.39 -10.64
CA THR A 268 -16.26 3.69 -10.00
C THR A 268 -16.96 3.61 -8.64
N PRO A 269 -18.08 2.88 -8.47
CA PRO A 269 -18.74 2.77 -7.16
C PRO A 269 -17.85 2.04 -6.12
N VAL A 270 -17.09 1.05 -6.57
CA VAL A 270 -16.16 0.27 -5.72
C VAL A 270 -15.04 1.17 -5.20
N LEU A 271 -14.45 1.98 -6.09
CA LEU A 271 -13.38 2.91 -5.72
C LEU A 271 -13.87 3.95 -4.73
N HIS A 272 -15.04 4.55 -4.95
CA HIS A 272 -15.63 5.51 -3.99
C HIS A 272 -15.92 4.88 -2.64
N THR A 273 -16.47 3.66 -2.62
CA THR A 273 -16.75 2.95 -1.37
C THR A 273 -15.45 2.64 -0.62
N PHE A 274 -14.44 2.11 -1.33
CA PHE A 274 -13.16 1.79 -0.70
C PHE A 274 -12.47 3.04 -0.13
N GLU A 275 -12.44 4.14 -0.87
CA GLU A 275 -11.85 5.40 -0.43
C GLU A 275 -12.58 5.96 0.80
N GLY A 276 -13.92 5.97 0.79
CA GLY A 276 -14.73 6.44 1.91
C GLY A 276 -14.50 5.61 3.16
N ASP A 277 -14.63 4.29 3.05
CA ASP A 277 -14.43 3.36 4.16
C ASP A 277 -12.99 3.40 4.72
N LEU A 278 -11.99 3.66 3.86
CA LEU A 278 -10.60 3.82 4.28
C LEU A 278 -10.43 5.09 5.11
N LYS A 279 -11.00 6.22 4.66
CA LYS A 279 -11.02 7.50 5.40
C LYS A 279 -11.72 7.38 6.74
N ASP A 280 -12.80 6.63 6.81
CA ASP A 280 -13.55 6.35 8.04
C ASP A 280 -12.82 5.36 8.95
N GLY A 281 -11.66 4.86 8.54
CA GLY A 281 -10.85 3.91 9.29
C GLY A 281 -11.53 2.54 9.43
N ALA A 282 -12.39 2.17 8.49
CA ALA A 282 -13.08 0.89 8.50
C ALA A 282 -12.22 -0.30 8.04
N TYR A 283 -11.04 -0.05 7.46
CA TYR A 283 -10.12 -1.10 7.00
C TYR A 283 -9.00 -1.40 7.99
N CYS A 284 -8.60 -2.68 8.06
CA CYS A 284 -7.40 -3.19 8.69
C CYS A 284 -6.60 -3.96 7.65
N LEU A 285 -5.43 -3.45 7.25
CA LEU A 285 -4.60 -3.98 6.17
C LEU A 285 -3.46 -4.89 6.67
N GLY A 286 -3.26 -4.96 7.99
CA GLY A 286 -2.21 -5.76 8.62
C GLY A 286 -0.80 -5.22 8.38
N GLU A 287 0.18 -6.09 8.60
CA GLU A 287 1.61 -5.77 8.46
C GLU A 287 2.15 -6.00 7.04
N ASN A 288 1.27 -6.22 6.05
CA ASN A 288 1.65 -6.50 4.67
C ASN A 288 2.09 -5.22 3.94
N ASN A 289 3.37 -4.87 4.07
CA ASN A 289 3.94 -3.70 3.42
C ASN A 289 3.93 -3.77 1.88
N LEU A 290 3.91 -4.98 1.30
CA LEU A 290 3.77 -5.13 -0.14
C LEU A 290 2.37 -4.69 -0.59
N LEU A 291 1.31 -5.08 0.13
CA LEU A 291 -0.04 -4.61 -0.13
C LEU A 291 -0.15 -3.09 0.02
N ARG A 292 0.44 -2.55 1.10
CA ARG A 292 0.48 -1.11 1.32
C ARG A 292 1.09 -0.37 0.13
N ALA A 293 2.23 -0.83 -0.38
CA ALA A 293 2.88 -0.24 -1.55
C ALA A 293 1.96 -0.31 -2.79
N HIS A 294 1.28 -1.43 -3.02
CA HIS A 294 0.34 -1.57 -4.14
C HIS A 294 -0.84 -0.60 -4.05
N LEU A 295 -1.40 -0.35 -2.85
CA LEU A 295 -2.46 0.64 -2.64
C LEU A 295 -1.97 2.06 -2.91
N LEU A 296 -0.77 2.40 -2.42
CA LEU A 296 -0.16 3.71 -2.63
C LEU A 296 0.27 3.97 -4.09
N ASN A 297 0.41 2.93 -4.89
CA ASN A 297 0.72 3.00 -6.31
C ASN A 297 -0.51 3.15 -7.22
N VAL A 298 -1.71 3.14 -6.65
CA VAL A 298 -2.93 3.37 -7.44
C VAL A 298 -3.11 4.84 -7.72
N ALA A 299 -3.29 5.18 -8.98
CA ALA A 299 -3.90 6.41 -9.46
C ALA A 299 -5.27 6.11 -10.06
N VAL A 300 -6.07 7.12 -10.29
CA VAL A 300 -7.35 6.98 -11.00
C VAL A 300 -7.35 7.80 -12.29
N ASP A 301 -7.77 7.18 -13.36
CA ASP A 301 -8.08 7.85 -14.62
C ASP A 301 -9.56 8.22 -14.60
N ILE A 302 -9.84 9.52 -14.63
CA ILE A 302 -11.20 10.06 -14.52
C ILE A 302 -11.66 10.48 -15.91
N ASN A 303 -12.75 9.90 -16.39
CA ASN A 303 -13.39 10.33 -17.61
C ASN A 303 -14.08 11.69 -17.37
N ILE A 304 -13.63 12.71 -18.09
CA ILE A 304 -14.11 14.10 -17.96
C ILE A 304 -15.61 14.24 -18.26
N ASN A 305 -16.16 13.37 -19.12
CA ASN A 305 -17.56 13.52 -19.58
C ASN A 305 -18.59 12.98 -18.60
N ASP A 306 -18.25 11.91 -17.85
CA ASP A 306 -19.19 11.20 -16.97
C ASP A 306 -18.67 10.97 -15.56
N SER A 307 -17.52 11.54 -15.21
CA SER A 307 -16.84 11.41 -13.91
C SER A 307 -16.58 9.97 -13.49
N ARG A 308 -16.62 9.02 -14.41
CA ARG A 308 -16.30 7.63 -14.10
C ARG A 308 -14.79 7.45 -13.93
N MET A 309 -14.43 6.62 -12.95
CA MET A 309 -13.05 6.33 -12.59
C MET A 309 -12.69 4.88 -12.91
N LYS A 310 -11.44 4.68 -13.30
CA LYS A 310 -10.81 3.34 -13.32
C LYS A 310 -9.45 3.40 -12.64
N PRO A 311 -9.03 2.33 -11.94
CA PRO A 311 -7.71 2.29 -11.34
C PRO A 311 -6.64 2.15 -12.42
N VAL A 312 -5.56 2.90 -12.29
CA VAL A 312 -4.39 2.84 -13.16
C VAL A 312 -3.12 2.88 -12.32
N LYS A 313 -2.02 2.41 -12.88
CA LYS A 313 -0.71 2.50 -12.24
C LYS A 313 -0.27 3.96 -12.18
N LEU A 314 0.18 4.40 -11.00
CA LEU A 314 0.70 5.75 -10.79
C LEU A 314 1.92 6.02 -11.67
N GLU A 315 2.79 5.01 -11.81
CA GLU A 315 3.96 5.03 -12.67
C GLU A 315 4.02 3.74 -13.50
N LYS A 316 4.65 3.81 -14.66
CA LYS A 316 4.70 2.69 -15.62
C LYS A 316 5.26 1.39 -15.01
N ARG A 317 6.16 1.50 -14.05
CA ARG A 317 6.79 0.33 -13.38
C ARG A 317 6.13 -0.03 -12.04
N ALA A 318 5.13 0.74 -11.61
CA ALA A 318 4.43 0.47 -10.36
C ALA A 318 3.56 -0.79 -10.47
N HIS A 319 3.38 -1.46 -9.35
CA HIS A 319 2.49 -2.60 -9.22
C HIS A 319 1.27 -2.21 -8.38
N ILE A 320 0.07 -2.61 -8.83
CA ILE A 320 -1.22 -2.35 -8.17
C ILE A 320 -2.06 -3.61 -8.00
N ASP A 321 -1.55 -4.77 -8.35
CA ASP A 321 -2.27 -6.04 -8.44
C ASP A 321 -2.96 -6.40 -7.10
N GLY A 322 -2.29 -6.14 -5.96
CA GLY A 322 -2.90 -6.32 -4.64
C GLY A 322 -4.10 -5.41 -4.39
N ALA A 323 -4.05 -4.16 -4.86
CA ALA A 323 -5.19 -3.25 -4.77
C ALA A 323 -6.34 -3.69 -5.68
N VAL A 324 -6.03 -4.09 -6.91
CA VAL A 324 -7.03 -4.58 -7.88
C VAL A 324 -7.73 -5.82 -7.35
N SER A 325 -7.01 -6.78 -6.76
CA SER A 325 -7.64 -7.95 -6.12
C SER A 325 -8.60 -7.58 -4.97
N ILE A 326 -8.33 -6.51 -4.21
CA ILE A 326 -9.27 -5.98 -3.22
C ILE A 326 -10.51 -5.40 -3.91
N PHE A 327 -10.33 -4.65 -5.00
CA PHE A 327 -11.46 -4.07 -5.74
C PHE A 327 -12.34 -5.16 -6.35
N ASP A 328 -11.79 -6.25 -6.84
CA ASP A 328 -12.55 -7.41 -7.32
C ASP A 328 -13.34 -8.08 -6.19
N ALA A 329 -12.75 -8.23 -5.00
CA ALA A 329 -13.45 -8.72 -3.82
C ALA A 329 -14.59 -7.79 -3.39
N LEU A 330 -14.34 -6.48 -3.37
CA LEU A 330 -15.34 -5.49 -3.00
C LEU A 330 -16.46 -5.38 -4.04
N ALA A 331 -16.14 -5.52 -5.32
CA ALA A 331 -17.13 -5.54 -6.40
C ALA A 331 -18.17 -6.65 -6.21
N VAL A 332 -17.73 -7.88 -5.94
CA VAL A 332 -18.65 -9.00 -5.67
C VAL A 332 -19.38 -8.84 -4.34
N LYS A 333 -18.74 -8.28 -3.31
CA LYS A 333 -19.40 -7.95 -2.03
C LYS A 333 -20.58 -7.00 -2.26
N MET A 334 -20.37 -5.94 -3.02
CA MET A 334 -21.42 -4.94 -3.32
C MET A 334 -22.52 -5.53 -4.20
N LYS A 335 -22.13 -6.27 -5.27
CA LYS A 335 -23.09 -6.89 -6.20
C LYS A 335 -24.02 -7.88 -5.49
N PHE A 336 -23.50 -8.69 -4.58
CA PHE A 336 -24.24 -9.74 -3.87
C PHE A 336 -24.63 -9.37 -2.43
N HIS A 337 -24.55 -8.11 -2.06
CA HIS A 337 -24.80 -7.64 -0.67
C HIS A 337 -26.09 -8.20 -0.06
N LYS A 338 -27.20 -8.25 -0.80
CA LYS A 338 -28.49 -8.78 -0.32
C LYS A 338 -28.45 -10.28 -0.05
N GLU A 339 -27.61 -11.03 -0.78
CA GLU A 339 -27.49 -12.48 -0.67
C GLU A 339 -26.56 -12.88 0.49
N ILE A 340 -25.40 -12.23 0.58
CA ILE A 340 -24.32 -12.66 1.48
C ILE A 340 -24.12 -11.75 2.71
N GLY A 341 -24.69 -10.55 2.73
CA GLY A 341 -24.40 -9.55 3.78
C GLY A 341 -24.65 -10.06 5.19
N ARG A 342 -25.77 -10.77 5.43
CA ARG A 342 -26.05 -11.35 6.75
C ARG A 342 -25.06 -12.43 7.19
N GLN A 343 -24.48 -13.17 6.23
CA GLN A 343 -23.52 -14.22 6.53
C GLN A 343 -22.14 -13.64 6.84
N LEU A 344 -21.77 -12.54 6.16
CA LEU A 344 -20.49 -11.85 6.41
C LEU A 344 -20.47 -11.23 7.82
N THR A 345 -21.57 -10.63 8.26
CA THR A 345 -21.66 -9.94 9.56
C THR A 345 -21.91 -10.87 10.74
N ASN A 346 -22.48 -12.07 10.52
CA ASN A 346 -22.82 -13.02 11.59
C ASN A 346 -21.74 -14.05 11.89
N ALA A 347 -20.59 -13.96 11.27
CA ALA A 347 -19.45 -14.88 11.47
C ALA A 347 -18.50 -14.36 12.56
N ALA A 348 -19.05 -14.03 13.73
CA ALA A 348 -18.27 -13.74 14.93
C ALA A 348 -18.37 -14.92 15.91
#